data_190f3d4c26a1943cfe2890cf875a42ed
#
_entry.id   190f3d4c26a1943cfe2890cf875a42ed
#
_cell.length_a   1.000
_cell.length_b   1.000
_cell.length_c   1.000
_cell.angle_alpha   90.00
_cell.angle_beta   90.00
_cell.angle_gamma   90.00
#
_symmetry.space_group_name_H-M   'P 1'
#
loop_
_entity.id
_entity.type
_entity.pdbx_description
1 polymer ?
#
loop_
_entity_poly.entity_id
_entity_poly.type
_entity_poly.pdbx_seq_one_letter_code
_entity_poly.pdbx_strand_id
1 'polypeptide(L)' 'MSDYEPIACALHDQFEAAAVTGATLTLRWPGQDAPYVGRILDIQVRDGAEYLVLEGNRTIRLDRIEVVQVD' A
#
# COMPACT_ATOMS: atom_id res chain seq x y z
N MET A 1 -17.61 10.14 -9.28
CA MET A 1 -16.47 9.58 -10.03
C MET A 1 -15.23 9.59 -9.15
N SER A 2 -14.50 8.49 -9.12
CA SER A 2 -13.32 8.38 -8.27
C SER A 2 -12.15 9.15 -8.89
N ASP A 3 -11.35 9.81 -8.04
CA ASP A 3 -10.09 10.44 -8.43
C ASP A 3 -8.91 9.48 -8.32
N TYR A 4 -9.18 8.21 -8.11
CA TYR A 4 -8.15 7.19 -7.94
C TYR A 4 -7.44 6.92 -9.28
N GLU A 5 -6.10 6.94 -9.25
CA GLU A 5 -5.28 6.59 -10.40
C GLU A 5 -4.68 5.21 -10.18
N PRO A 6 -5.00 4.24 -11.05
CA PRO A 6 -4.40 2.91 -10.92
C PRO A 6 -2.88 2.96 -11.01
N ILE A 7 -2.21 2.22 -10.14
CA ILE A 7 -0.76 2.12 -10.14
C ILE A 7 -0.29 1.11 -11.20
N ALA A 8 1.01 1.14 -11.52
CA ALA A 8 1.58 0.20 -12.47
C ALA A 8 1.40 -1.24 -12.00
N CYS A 9 1.14 -2.16 -12.93
CA CYS A 9 0.92 -3.57 -12.61
C CYS A 9 2.07 -4.18 -11.82
N ALA A 10 3.31 -3.83 -12.15
CA ALA A 10 4.48 -4.36 -11.45
C ALA A 10 4.48 -3.96 -9.97
N LEU A 11 4.06 -2.72 -9.67
CA LEU A 11 3.97 -2.26 -8.29
C LEU A 11 2.82 -2.95 -7.55
N HIS A 12 1.67 -3.11 -8.22
CA HIS A 12 0.54 -3.82 -7.65
C HIS A 12 0.93 -5.27 -7.31
N ASP A 13 1.67 -5.93 -8.20
CA ASP A 13 2.15 -7.30 -7.97
C ASP A 13 3.09 -7.37 -6.77
N GLN A 14 3.92 -6.34 -6.55
CA GLN A 14 4.78 -6.28 -5.36
C GLN A 14 3.95 -6.23 -4.08
N PHE A 15 2.89 -5.45 -4.07
CA PHE A 15 2.00 -5.38 -2.89
C PHE A 15 1.30 -6.71 -2.64
N GLU A 16 0.81 -7.35 -3.68
CA GLU A 16 0.17 -8.67 -3.55
C GLU A 16 1.14 -9.71 -3.04
N ALA A 17 2.35 -9.75 -3.60
CA ALA A 17 3.38 -10.69 -3.15
C ALA A 17 3.75 -10.45 -1.69
N ALA A 18 3.89 -9.20 -1.28
CA ALA A 18 4.20 -8.87 0.10
C ALA A 18 3.08 -9.30 1.05
N ALA A 19 1.82 -9.12 0.64
CA ALA A 19 0.67 -9.55 1.45
C ALA A 19 0.66 -11.06 1.64
N VAL A 20 1.00 -11.82 0.59
CA VAL A 20 1.03 -13.29 0.65
C VAL A 20 2.20 -13.81 1.46
N THR A 21 3.39 -13.24 1.28
CA THR A 21 4.62 -13.74 1.92
C THR A 21 4.83 -13.20 3.32
N GLY A 22 4.13 -12.14 3.71
CA GLY A 22 4.35 -11.49 4.99
C GLY A 22 5.63 -10.67 5.05
N ALA A 23 6.14 -10.24 3.90
CA ALA A 23 7.37 -9.45 3.85
C ALA A 23 7.19 -8.10 4.53
N THR A 24 8.24 -7.61 5.17
CA THR A 24 8.27 -6.28 5.76
C THR A 24 8.63 -5.26 4.69
N LEU A 25 7.85 -4.20 4.63
CA LEU A 25 8.04 -3.10 3.67
C LEU A 25 8.26 -1.79 4.39
N THR A 26 8.98 -0.90 3.73
CA THR A 26 9.04 0.51 4.12
C THR A 26 8.23 1.29 3.09
N LEU A 27 7.21 2.00 3.56
CA LEU A 27 6.29 2.76 2.70
C LEU A 27 6.31 4.23 3.08
N ARG A 28 6.35 5.09 2.05
CA ARG A 28 6.28 6.53 2.24
C ARG A 28 5.13 7.12 1.44
N TRP A 29 4.39 8.03 2.07
CA TRP A 29 3.34 8.80 1.41
C TRP A 29 3.25 10.20 2.03
N PRO A 30 2.62 11.18 1.34
CA PRO A 30 2.54 12.54 1.87
C PRO A 30 1.83 12.61 3.22
N GLY A 31 2.30 13.49 4.09
CA GLY A 31 1.68 13.74 5.38
C GLY A 31 2.18 12.88 6.52
N GLN A 32 3.11 11.96 6.26
CA GLN A 32 3.71 11.15 7.32
C GLN A 32 4.75 11.92 8.10
N ASP A 33 4.78 11.70 9.43
CA ASP A 33 5.90 12.14 10.27
C ASP A 33 7.11 11.23 10.11
N ALA A 34 6.85 9.93 9.86
CA ALA A 34 7.88 8.93 9.68
C ALA A 34 7.36 7.86 8.71
N PRO A 35 8.25 7.16 7.99
CA PRO A 35 7.81 6.10 7.08
C PRO A 35 7.16 4.96 7.85
N TYR A 36 6.21 4.28 7.20
CA TYR A 36 5.64 3.06 7.73
C TYR A 36 6.62 1.90 7.47
N VAL A 37 6.93 1.15 8.51
CA VAL A 37 7.73 -0.08 8.37
C VAL A 37 6.91 -1.22 8.97
N GLY A 38 6.56 -2.20 8.14
CA GLY A 38 5.75 -3.32 8.59
C GLY A 38 5.21 -4.12 7.43
N ARG A 39 4.20 -4.94 7.73
CA ARG A 39 3.61 -5.84 6.73
C ARG A 39 2.33 -5.27 6.15
N ILE A 40 2.00 -5.74 4.94
CA ILE A 40 0.69 -5.54 4.34
C ILE A 40 -0.18 -6.71 4.77
N LEU A 41 -1.33 -6.43 5.37
CA LEU A 41 -2.25 -7.47 5.83
C LEU A 41 -3.23 -7.87 4.74
N ASP A 42 -3.63 -6.93 3.88
CA ASP A 42 -4.61 -7.18 2.83
C ASP A 42 -4.62 -6.03 1.82
N ILE A 43 -5.27 -6.27 0.69
CA ILE A 43 -5.56 -5.24 -0.30
C ILE A 43 -7.07 -5.25 -0.49
N GLN A 44 -7.69 -4.08 -0.34
CA GLN A 44 -9.15 -3.94 -0.44
C GLN A 44 -9.52 -2.93 -1.52
N VAL A 45 -10.68 -3.16 -2.12
CA VAL A 45 -11.26 -2.23 -3.09
C VAL A 45 -12.50 -1.59 -2.44
N ARG A 46 -12.57 -0.26 -2.44
CA ARG A 46 -13.71 0.50 -1.93
C ARG A 46 -13.99 1.67 -2.86
N ASP A 47 -15.23 1.82 -3.28
CA ASP A 47 -15.68 2.96 -4.08
C ASP A 47 -14.77 3.23 -5.29
N GLY A 48 -14.31 2.17 -5.94
CA GLY A 48 -13.47 2.27 -7.12
C GLY A 48 -12.00 2.59 -6.86
N ALA A 49 -11.58 2.60 -5.60
CA ALA A 49 -10.17 2.81 -5.22
C ALA A 49 -9.63 1.58 -4.48
N GLU A 50 -8.35 1.33 -4.63
CA GLU A 50 -7.67 0.24 -3.95
C GLU A 50 -6.89 0.76 -2.74
N TYR A 51 -6.94 0.00 -1.65
CA TYR A 51 -6.31 0.37 -0.38
C TYR A 51 -5.46 -0.78 0.14
N LEU A 52 -4.31 -0.45 0.70
CA LEU A 52 -3.54 -1.39 1.53
C LEU A 52 -4.07 -1.34 2.95
N VAL A 53 -4.28 -2.52 3.52
CA VAL A 53 -4.56 -2.65 4.96
C VAL A 53 -3.24 -2.95 5.65
N LEU A 54 -2.86 -2.09 6.58
CA LEU A 54 -1.57 -2.14 7.26
C LEU A 54 -1.77 -2.53 8.72
N GLU A 55 -0.69 -2.91 9.38
CA GLU A 55 -0.70 -3.18 10.81
C GLU A 55 -1.14 -1.94 11.58
N GLY A 56 -1.81 -2.12 12.71
CA GLY A 56 -2.34 -1.02 13.51
C GLY A 56 -3.64 -0.44 13.00
N ASN A 57 -4.42 -1.21 12.22
CA ASN A 57 -5.72 -0.80 11.67
C ASN A 57 -5.62 0.44 10.79
N ARG A 58 -4.52 0.57 10.05
CA ARG A 58 -4.35 1.68 9.11
C ARG A 58 -4.62 1.23 7.69
N THR A 59 -5.17 2.12 6.88
CA THR A 59 -5.35 1.91 5.46
C THR A 59 -4.77 3.09 4.70
N ILE A 60 -4.25 2.82 3.49
CA ILE A 60 -3.72 3.86 2.61
C ILE A 60 -4.07 3.51 1.16
N ARG A 61 -4.51 4.49 0.40
CA ARG A 61 -4.77 4.29 -1.03
C ARG A 61 -3.46 4.01 -1.75
N LEU A 62 -3.50 3.05 -2.66
CA LEU A 62 -2.30 2.67 -3.41
C LEU A 62 -1.71 3.83 -4.21
N ASP A 63 -2.55 4.70 -4.74
CA ASP A 63 -2.10 5.82 -5.57
C ASP A 63 -1.43 6.94 -4.76
N ARG A 64 -1.48 6.88 -3.44
CA ARG A 64 -0.83 7.86 -2.56
C ARG A 64 0.58 7.48 -2.17
N ILE A 65 0.95 6.22 -2.37
CA ILE A 65 2.25 5.72 -1.95
C ILE A 65 3.32 6.19 -2.93
N GLU A 66 4.37 6.85 -2.42
CA GLU A 66 5.43 7.42 -3.23
C GLU A 66 6.66 6.54 -3.31
N VAL A 67 7.01 5.88 -2.21
CA VAL A 67 8.22 5.05 -2.12
C VAL A 67 7.88 3.71 -1.49
N VAL A 68 8.35 2.64 -2.12
CA VAL A 68 8.19 1.28 -1.62
C VAL A 68 9.57 0.62 -1.59
N GLN A 69 9.95 0.10 -0.43
CA GLN A 69 11.17 -0.69 -0.28
C GLN A 69 10.82 -1.99 0.40
N VAL A 70 11.33 -3.10 -0.13
CA VAL A 70 11.19 -4.42 0.49
C VAL A 70 12.43 -4.68 1.33
N ASP A 71 12.23 -4.91 2.60
CA ASP A 71 13.32 -5.17 3.53
C ASP A 71 13.74 -6.65 3.50
#